data_1886f43636c82521ae6015aa56a5721b
#
_entry.id   1886f43636c82521ae6015aa56a5721b
#
_cell.length_a   1.000
_cell.length_b   1.000
_cell.length_c   1.000
_cell.angle_alpha   90.00
_cell.angle_beta   90.00
_cell.angle_gamma   90.00
#
_symmetry.space_group_name_H-M   'P 1'
#
loop_
_entity.id
_entity.type
_entity.pdbx_description
1 polymer ?
#
loop_
_entity_poly.entity_id
_entity_poly.type
_entity_poly.pdbx_seq_one_letter_code
_entity_poly.pdbx_strand_id
1 'polypeptide(L)'
;MLKVLDFWAEWCGPCKFMEPLIDDLEKELAGKVEFEKINVDENQVASEYGVMSIPSLLIFKNGQVVKTMIGAQSKDNFKREIDQVLSSN
;
A
#
# COMPACT_ATOMS: atom_id res chain seq x y z
N MET A 1 -2.34 8.80 12.58
CA MET A 1 -1.35 8.21 11.66
C MET A 1 -2.08 7.46 10.57
N LEU A 2 -1.64 7.60 9.33
CA LEU A 2 -2.16 6.80 8.24
C LEU A 2 -1.57 5.40 8.27
N LYS A 3 -2.33 4.44 7.73
CA LYS A 3 -1.85 3.08 7.56
C LYS A 3 -2.01 2.66 6.10
N VAL A 4 -0.98 2.04 5.53
CA VAL A 4 -1.01 1.51 4.17
C VAL A 4 -0.79 0.00 4.23
N LEU A 5 -1.71 -0.76 3.66
CA LEU A 5 -1.56 -2.20 3.49
C LEU A 5 -1.08 -2.45 2.07
N ASP A 6 0.05 -3.15 1.94
CA ASP A 6 0.66 -3.51 0.66
C ASP A 6 0.43 -5.00 0.43
N PHE A 7 -0.46 -5.34 -0.51
CA PHE A 7 -0.78 -6.73 -0.83
C PHE A 7 0.13 -7.22 -1.94
N TRP A 8 0.82 -8.32 -1.68
CA TRP A 8 1.85 -8.86 -2.57
C TRP A 8 1.89 -10.38 -2.52
N ALA A 9 2.66 -10.99 -3.43
CA ALA A 9 2.94 -12.43 -3.42
C ALA A 9 4.33 -12.69 -4.01
N GLU A 10 4.92 -13.81 -3.65
CA GLU A 10 6.26 -14.19 -4.12
C GLU A 10 6.33 -14.37 -5.63
N TRP A 11 5.25 -14.87 -6.24
CA TRP A 11 5.17 -15.12 -7.67
C TRP A 11 4.83 -13.87 -8.49
N CYS A 12 4.61 -12.77 -7.85
CA CYS A 12 4.18 -11.53 -8.50
C CYS A 12 5.39 -10.66 -8.89
N GLY A 13 5.74 -10.67 -10.17
CA GLY A 13 6.85 -9.85 -10.69
C GLY A 13 6.68 -8.36 -10.41
N PRO A 14 5.53 -7.76 -10.77
CA PRO A 14 5.31 -6.33 -10.49
C PRO A 14 5.39 -5.97 -9.00
N CYS A 15 4.99 -6.89 -8.10
CA CYS A 15 5.12 -6.67 -6.67
C CYS A 15 6.58 -6.55 -6.25
N LYS A 16 7.44 -7.41 -6.83
CA LYS A 16 8.87 -7.37 -6.54
C LYS A 16 9.52 -6.10 -7.07
N PHE A 17 9.06 -5.62 -8.21
CA PHE A 17 9.51 -4.34 -8.76
C PHE A 17 9.18 -3.19 -7.80
N MET A 18 8.01 -3.23 -7.16
CA MET A 18 7.57 -2.18 -6.25
C MET A 18 8.21 -2.26 -4.87
N GLU A 19 8.78 -3.40 -4.50
CA GLU A 19 9.30 -3.59 -3.14
C GLU A 19 10.31 -2.52 -2.72
N PRO A 20 11.35 -2.20 -3.52
CA PRO A 20 12.27 -1.13 -3.13
C PRO A 20 11.60 0.25 -3.11
N LEU A 21 10.59 0.49 -3.96
CA LEU A 21 9.86 1.76 -3.96
C LEU A 21 9.09 1.93 -2.66
N ILE A 22 8.43 0.87 -2.22
CA ILE A 22 7.65 0.89 -0.98
C ILE A 22 8.58 1.03 0.23
N ASP A 23 9.71 0.34 0.22
CA ASP A 23 10.68 0.45 1.30
C ASP A 23 11.21 1.89 1.43
N ASP A 24 11.45 2.57 0.30
CA ASP A 24 11.87 3.96 0.30
C ASP A 24 10.77 4.87 0.87
N LEU A 25 9.52 4.65 0.45
CA LEU A 25 8.39 5.42 0.95
C LEU A 25 8.21 5.23 2.44
N GLU A 26 8.39 4.00 2.93
CA GLU A 26 8.28 3.71 4.35
C GLU A 26 9.29 4.52 5.15
N LYS A 27 10.52 4.64 4.66
CA LYS A 27 11.55 5.43 5.31
C LYS A 27 11.25 6.93 5.26
N GLU A 28 10.82 7.42 4.09
CA GLU A 28 10.54 8.84 3.91
C GLU A 28 9.35 9.31 4.74
N LEU A 29 8.37 8.44 4.94
CA LEU A 29 7.13 8.78 5.63
C LEU A 29 7.06 8.23 7.05
N ALA A 30 8.18 7.80 7.60
CA ALA A 30 8.26 7.30 8.97
C ALA A 30 7.73 8.35 9.95
N GLY A 31 6.91 7.91 10.88
CA GLY A 31 6.26 8.80 11.84
C GLY A 31 4.95 9.42 11.35
N LYS A 32 4.67 9.36 10.05
CA LYS A 32 3.43 9.87 9.45
C LYS A 32 2.55 8.75 8.91
N VAL A 33 3.15 7.69 8.40
CA VAL A 33 2.46 6.58 7.75
C VAL A 33 3.06 5.28 8.23
N GLU A 34 2.21 4.34 8.60
CA GLU A 34 2.60 2.98 8.96
C GLU A 34 2.34 2.08 7.75
N PHE A 35 3.35 1.31 7.34
CA PHE A 35 3.23 0.37 6.23
C PHE A 35 3.22 -1.06 6.77
N GLU A 36 2.32 -1.88 6.22
CA GLU A 36 2.28 -3.30 6.54
C GLU A 36 2.17 -4.10 5.25
N LYS A 37 3.08 -5.05 5.07
CA LYS A 37 3.09 -5.92 3.89
C LYS A 37 2.27 -7.17 4.17
N ILE A 38 1.33 -7.49 3.28
CA ILE A 38 0.44 -8.64 3.41
C ILE A 38 0.69 -9.59 2.25
N ASN A 39 1.23 -10.78 2.55
CA ASN A 39 1.39 -11.83 1.55
C ASN A 39 0.03 -12.52 1.37
N VAL A 40 -0.55 -12.40 0.17
CA VAL A 40 -1.91 -12.91 -0.08
C VAL A 40 -1.99 -14.44 -0.03
N ASP A 41 -0.87 -15.14 -0.20
CA ASP A 41 -0.85 -16.60 -0.12
C ASP A 41 -0.84 -17.12 1.32
N GLU A 42 -0.45 -16.27 2.27
CA GLU A 42 -0.35 -16.64 3.69
C GLU A 42 -1.47 -16.04 4.53
N ASN A 43 -2.37 -15.25 3.92
CA ASN A 43 -3.29 -14.42 4.67
C ASN A 43 -4.60 -14.22 3.92
N GLN A 44 -5.72 -14.28 4.62
CA GLN A 44 -7.01 -14.09 4.00
C GLN A 44 -7.51 -12.65 4.04
N VAL A 45 -6.69 -11.73 4.56
CA VAL A 45 -7.06 -10.32 4.69
C VAL A 45 -7.41 -9.69 3.33
N ALA A 46 -6.71 -10.12 2.26
CA ALA A 46 -6.98 -9.59 0.92
C ALA A 46 -8.44 -9.79 0.52
N SER A 47 -8.98 -11.01 0.73
CA SER A 47 -10.37 -11.29 0.38
C SER A 47 -11.34 -10.54 1.28
N GLU A 48 -10.97 -10.30 2.53
CA GLU A 48 -11.81 -9.53 3.47
C GLU A 48 -12.00 -8.09 3.00
N TYR A 49 -10.98 -7.52 2.33
CA TYR A 49 -11.05 -6.15 1.80
C TYR A 49 -11.42 -6.12 0.33
N GLY A 50 -11.76 -7.26 -0.26
CA GLY A 50 -12.16 -7.32 -1.66
C GLY A 50 -11.01 -7.11 -2.64
N VAL A 51 -9.78 -7.36 -2.23
CA VAL A 51 -8.61 -7.22 -3.11
C VAL A 51 -8.54 -8.44 -4.03
N MET A 52 -8.68 -8.20 -5.33
CA MET A 52 -8.74 -9.25 -6.35
C MET A 52 -7.51 -9.31 -7.23
N SER A 53 -6.66 -8.31 -7.18
CA SER A 53 -5.42 -8.28 -7.98
C SER A 53 -4.29 -7.68 -7.16
N ILE A 54 -3.06 -8.03 -7.52
CA ILE A 54 -1.85 -7.54 -6.85
C ILE A 54 -0.86 -7.05 -7.92
N PRO A 55 -0.02 -6.06 -7.58
CA PRO A 55 0.05 -5.37 -6.30
C PRO A 55 -1.14 -4.45 -6.07
N SER A 56 -1.52 -4.29 -4.81
CA SER A 56 -2.56 -3.34 -4.41
C SER A 56 -2.16 -2.68 -3.12
N LEU A 57 -2.40 -1.37 -3.03
CA LEU A 57 -2.20 -0.60 -1.80
C LEU A 57 -3.54 -0.08 -1.32
N LEU A 58 -3.84 -0.33 -0.05
CA LEU A 58 -5.02 0.23 0.61
C LEU A 58 -4.57 1.26 1.62
N ILE A 59 -5.06 2.48 1.48
CA ILE A 59 -4.72 3.57 2.40
C ILE A 59 -5.85 3.75 3.39
N PHE A 60 -5.53 3.64 4.67
CA PHE A 60 -6.47 3.78 5.78
C PHE A 60 -6.25 5.10 6.49
N LYS A 61 -7.33 5.77 6.81
CA LYS A 61 -7.31 6.95 7.66
C LYS A 61 -8.40 6.79 8.71
N ASN A 62 -8.01 6.89 9.98
CA ASN A 62 -8.94 6.71 11.10
C ASN A 62 -9.69 5.37 11.04
N GLY A 63 -8.98 4.32 10.63
CA GLY A 63 -9.54 2.97 10.58
C GLY A 63 -10.40 2.66 9.37
N GLN A 64 -10.53 3.58 8.43
CA GLN A 64 -11.35 3.40 7.24
C GLN A 64 -10.51 3.48 5.98
N VAL A 65 -10.82 2.62 4.99
CA VAL A 65 -10.18 2.67 3.68
C VAL A 65 -10.63 3.95 2.98
N VAL A 66 -9.68 4.83 2.69
CA VAL A 66 -9.99 6.09 2.00
C VAL A 66 -9.50 6.08 0.56
N LYS A 67 -8.61 5.16 0.21
CA LYS A 67 -8.11 5.06 -1.15
C LYS A 67 -7.60 3.65 -1.44
N THR A 68 -7.85 3.18 -2.67
CA THR A 68 -7.34 1.90 -3.17
C THR A 68 -6.53 2.19 -4.43
N MET A 69 -5.29 1.69 -4.46
CA MET A 69 -4.43 1.84 -5.63
C MET A 69 -4.07 0.46 -6.14
N ILE A 70 -4.46 0.16 -7.38
CA ILE A 70 -4.30 -1.15 -7.99
C ILE A 70 -3.22 -1.09 -9.08
N GLY A 71 -2.32 -2.07 -9.06
CA GLY A 71 -1.28 -2.20 -10.07
C GLY A 71 0.00 -1.49 -9.73
N ALA A 72 1.05 -1.79 -10.49
CA ALA A 72 2.36 -1.18 -10.30
C ALA A 72 2.33 0.26 -10.78
N GLN A 73 2.90 1.15 -9.99
CA GLN A 73 2.97 2.57 -10.29
C GLN A 73 4.32 3.11 -9.85
N SER A 74 4.65 4.33 -10.26
CA SER A 74 5.89 4.96 -9.87
C SER A 74 5.87 5.36 -8.39
N LYS A 75 7.04 5.48 -7.80
CA LYS A 75 7.19 5.98 -6.43
C LYS A 75 6.55 7.36 -6.29
N ASP A 76 6.79 8.23 -7.27
CA ASP A 76 6.25 9.60 -7.23
C ASP A 76 4.72 9.59 -7.22
N ASN A 77 4.09 8.70 -7.96
CA ASN A 77 2.65 8.61 -7.99
C ASN A 77 2.10 8.13 -6.65
N PHE A 78 2.70 7.10 -6.06
CA PHE A 78 2.30 6.62 -4.73
C PHE A 78 2.46 7.72 -3.70
N LYS A 79 3.60 8.40 -3.71
CA LYS A 79 3.87 9.46 -2.74
C LYS A 79 2.87 10.60 -2.86
N ARG A 80 2.56 11.01 -4.08
CA ARG A 80 1.59 12.08 -4.32
C ARG A 80 0.21 11.71 -3.76
N GLU A 81 -0.24 10.49 -4.00
CA GLU A 81 -1.52 10.03 -3.52
C GLU A 81 -1.57 9.93 -1.99
N ILE A 82 -0.50 9.44 -1.39
CA ILE A 82 -0.39 9.37 0.06
C ILE A 82 -0.36 10.77 0.66
N ASP A 83 0.40 11.69 0.05
CA ASP A 83 0.48 13.08 0.53
C ASP A 83 -0.88 13.78 0.46
N GLN A 84 -1.69 13.50 -0.57
CA GLN A 84 -3.03 14.04 -0.67
C GLN A 84 -3.91 13.59 0.51
N VAL A 85 -3.81 12.33 0.88
CA VAL A 85 -4.57 11.80 2.02
C VAL A 85 -4.06 12.41 3.33
N LEU A 86 -2.74 12.56 3.47
CA LEU A 86 -2.15 13.17 4.67
C LEU A 86 -2.62 14.61 4.86
N SER A 87 -2.77 15.36 3.78
CA SER A 87 -3.16 16.78 3.86
C SER A 87 -4.68 16.98 3.90
N SER A 88 -5.48 15.94 3.68
CA SER A 88 -6.94 16.05 3.74
C SER A 88 -7.41 15.97 5.19
N ASN A 89 -8.54 16.63 5.46
CA ASN A 89 -9.14 16.62 6.79
C ASN A 89 -10.17 15.53 6.98
#